data_c505f379150ce49245779e9dad8e9751
#
_entry.id   c505f379150ce49245779e9dad8e9751
#
_cell.length_a   1.000
_cell.length_b   1.000
_cell.length_c   1.000
_cell.angle_alpha   90.00
_cell.angle_beta   90.00
_cell.angle_gamma   90.00
#
_symmetry.space_group_name_H-M   'P 1'
#
loop_
_entity.id
_entity.type
_entity.pdbx_description
1 polymer ?
#
loop_
_entity_poly.entity_id
_entity_poly.type
_entity_poly.pdbx_seq_one_letter_code
_entity_poly.pdbx_strand_id
1 'polypeptide(L)'
;DYPFSDYYNKETFPIRSNSLYPQNCQVTIPLEIFSEESGATGYYPGTQKILHFPTKEDNFSNLKQMVANTGDLVFFYGMVWHCAMPNKTANKRTGLLIELLPKYVKPLEDFFTHLDKDFIDNNSNRVKQLLGLQYPYPVVGETFKPFSNSEKLLNKF
;
A
#
# COMPACT_ATOMS: atom_id res chain seq x y z
N ASP A 1 -13.53 6.25 6.09
CA ASP A 1 -14.21 4.97 6.24
C ASP A 1 -13.85 4.11 5.04
N TYR A 2 -13.06 3.10 5.29
CA TYR A 2 -12.67 2.15 4.26
C TYR A 2 -13.89 1.27 3.91
N PRO A 3 -14.16 1.02 2.62
CA PRO A 3 -15.28 0.16 2.21
C PRO A 3 -15.16 -1.30 2.67
N PHE A 4 -14.08 -1.63 3.37
CA PHE A 4 -13.78 -2.96 3.91
C PHE A 4 -13.82 -3.03 5.44
N SER A 5 -14.34 -2.02 6.11
CA SER A 5 -14.48 -2.04 7.58
C SER A 5 -15.22 -3.29 8.08
N ASP A 6 -16.15 -3.80 7.29
CA ASP A 6 -16.94 -4.99 7.63
C ASP A 6 -16.16 -6.30 7.47
N TYR A 7 -15.12 -6.34 6.61
CA TYR A 7 -14.25 -7.51 6.47
C TYR A 7 -13.25 -7.66 7.62
N TYR A 8 -12.93 -6.56 8.30
CA TYR A 8 -12.02 -6.53 9.44
C TYR A 8 -12.78 -6.28 10.74
N ASN A 9 -13.95 -6.85 10.86
CA ASN A 9 -14.71 -6.84 12.10
C ASN A 9 -13.83 -7.44 13.21
N LYS A 10 -13.66 -6.69 14.29
CA LYS A 10 -12.88 -7.08 15.48
C LYS A 10 -13.34 -8.41 16.09
N GLU A 11 -14.60 -8.75 15.91
CA GLU A 11 -15.17 -10.00 16.39
C GLU A 11 -14.76 -11.19 15.53
N THR A 12 -14.61 -10.99 14.22
CA THR A 12 -14.26 -12.05 13.27
C THR A 12 -12.73 -12.20 13.12
N PHE A 13 -11.99 -11.07 13.17
CA PHE A 13 -10.54 -11.04 13.02
C PHE A 13 -9.90 -10.22 14.14
N PRO A 14 -9.89 -10.75 15.38
CA PRO A 14 -9.39 -9.99 16.55
C PRO A 14 -7.87 -9.79 16.54
N ILE A 15 -7.15 -10.51 15.71
CA ILE A 15 -5.67 -10.50 15.66
C ILE A 15 -5.23 -9.93 14.31
N ARG A 16 -4.39 -8.91 14.36
CA ARG A 16 -3.73 -8.36 13.19
C ARG A 16 -2.62 -9.31 12.69
N SER A 17 -2.32 -9.23 11.40
CA SER A 17 -1.19 -9.96 10.83
C SER A 17 0.12 -9.55 11.51
N ASN A 18 1.02 -10.52 11.65
CA ASN A 18 2.31 -10.34 12.31
C ASN A 18 3.22 -9.40 11.50
N SER A 19 3.97 -8.54 12.18
CA SER A 19 4.96 -7.65 11.59
C SER A 19 6.11 -8.36 10.87
N LEU A 20 6.34 -9.64 11.16
CA LEU A 20 7.33 -10.46 10.45
C LEU A 20 6.90 -10.81 9.01
N TYR A 21 5.61 -10.70 8.71
CA TYR A 21 5.04 -11.00 7.40
C TYR A 21 4.20 -9.82 6.91
N PRO A 22 4.86 -8.73 6.46
CA PRO A 22 4.13 -7.56 5.97
C PRO A 22 3.27 -7.92 4.78
N GLN A 23 2.00 -7.54 4.86
CA GLN A 23 1.07 -7.73 3.75
C GLN A 23 1.07 -6.55 2.78
N ASN A 24 1.53 -5.39 3.24
CA ASN A 24 1.64 -4.20 2.41
C ASN A 24 2.70 -3.22 2.92
N CYS A 25 3.17 -2.39 1.99
CA CYS A 25 3.92 -1.18 2.28
C CYS A 25 3.26 -0.04 1.53
N GLN A 26 2.90 1.02 2.21
CA GLN A 26 2.36 2.21 1.57
C GLN A 26 3.46 3.19 1.22
N VAL A 27 3.30 3.81 0.06
CA VAL A 27 4.13 4.93 -0.38
C VAL A 27 3.21 6.12 -0.58
N THR A 28 3.48 7.20 0.11
CA THR A 28 2.80 8.47 -0.11
C THR A 28 3.76 9.43 -0.83
N ILE A 29 3.29 10.01 -1.93
CA ILE A 29 4.02 11.06 -2.66
C ILE A 29 3.24 12.36 -2.48
N PRO A 30 3.73 13.31 -1.67
CA PRO A 30 3.12 14.62 -1.55
C PRO A 30 3.13 15.37 -2.89
N LEU A 31 1.98 15.85 -3.34
CA LEU A 31 1.87 16.75 -4.49
C LEU A 31 1.93 18.23 -4.05
N GLU A 32 1.63 18.50 -2.79
CA GLU A 32 1.93 19.74 -2.07
C GLU A 32 2.70 19.39 -0.80
N ILE A 33 3.29 20.41 -0.14
CA ILE A 33 4.03 20.20 1.12
C ILE A 33 3.10 19.62 2.18
N PHE A 34 3.51 18.50 2.76
CA PHE A 34 2.89 17.92 3.94
C PHE A 34 3.56 18.50 5.19
N SER A 35 2.85 19.35 5.91
CA SER A 35 3.26 19.92 7.19
C SER A 35 2.32 19.50 8.31
N GLU A 36 2.68 19.74 9.54
CA GLU A 36 1.79 19.53 10.68
C GLU A 36 0.51 20.35 10.55
N GLU A 37 0.62 21.57 10.04
CA GLU A 37 -0.52 22.47 9.86
C GLU A 37 -1.44 22.04 8.71
N SER A 38 -0.85 21.54 7.61
CA SER A 38 -1.64 21.02 6.47
C SER A 38 -2.27 19.65 6.73
N GLY A 39 -2.08 19.10 7.94
CA GLY A 39 -2.66 17.82 8.34
C GLY A 39 -1.93 16.61 7.75
N ALA A 40 -0.60 16.65 7.73
CA ALA A 40 0.20 15.48 7.38
C ALA A 40 -0.22 14.27 8.22
N THR A 41 -0.31 13.09 7.60
CA THR A 41 -0.80 11.87 8.24
C THR A 41 -0.09 11.60 9.57
N GLY A 42 -0.87 11.43 10.62
CA GLY A 42 -0.38 11.05 11.92
C GLY A 42 -0.02 9.57 11.98
N TYR A 43 1.03 9.22 12.69
CA TYR A 43 1.43 7.82 12.88
C TYR A 43 2.03 7.58 14.26
N TYR A 44 1.99 6.34 14.71
CA TYR A 44 2.49 5.91 16.01
C TYR A 44 3.67 4.94 15.81
N PRO A 45 4.92 5.40 15.97
CA PRO A 45 6.10 4.58 15.75
C PRO A 45 6.12 3.32 16.61
N GLY A 46 6.47 2.18 16.01
CA GLY A 46 6.60 0.90 16.71
C GLY A 46 5.31 0.08 16.80
N THR A 47 4.15 0.65 16.47
CA THR A 47 2.85 -0.03 16.60
C THR A 47 2.63 -1.14 15.57
N GLN A 48 3.43 -1.22 14.51
CA GLN A 48 3.40 -2.37 13.60
C GLN A 48 3.70 -3.71 14.30
N LYS A 49 4.30 -3.66 15.49
CA LYS A 49 4.60 -4.84 16.31
C LYS A 49 3.43 -5.27 17.20
N ILE A 50 2.41 -4.44 17.31
CA ILE A 50 1.24 -4.69 18.14
C ILE A 50 0.24 -5.53 17.35
N LEU A 51 -0.21 -6.65 17.93
CA LEU A 51 -1.04 -7.62 17.24
C LEU A 51 -2.55 -7.36 17.36
N HIS A 52 -2.96 -6.40 18.17
CA HIS A 52 -4.36 -5.99 18.26
C HIS A 52 -4.64 -4.67 17.54
N PHE A 53 -5.89 -4.41 17.22
CA PHE A 53 -6.32 -3.12 16.71
C PHE A 53 -6.26 -2.06 17.82
N PRO A 54 -6.05 -0.77 17.48
CA PRO A 54 -6.02 0.29 18.48
C PRO A 54 -7.32 0.33 19.30
N THR A 55 -7.18 0.44 20.60
CA THR A 55 -8.27 0.55 21.57
C THR A 55 -8.16 1.85 22.34
N LYS A 56 -9.16 2.20 23.13
CA LYS A 56 -9.13 3.43 23.96
C LYS A 56 -8.14 3.35 25.11
N GLU A 57 -7.73 2.15 25.48
CA GLU A 57 -6.78 1.87 26.57
C GLU A 57 -5.33 1.98 26.10
N ASP A 58 -5.08 2.06 24.81
CA ASP A 58 -3.73 2.19 24.25
C ASP A 58 -3.15 3.59 24.49
N ASN A 59 -1.84 3.65 24.61
CA ASN A 59 -1.12 4.90 24.79
C ASN A 59 -0.87 5.58 23.44
N PHE A 60 -1.51 6.70 23.22
CA PHE A 60 -1.40 7.52 22.02
C PHE A 60 -0.50 8.76 22.18
N SER A 61 0.34 8.82 23.22
CA SER A 61 1.18 10.00 23.50
C SER A 61 2.33 10.20 22.50
N ASN A 62 2.74 9.16 21.78
CA ASN A 62 3.86 9.20 20.82
C ASN A 62 3.40 9.42 19.36
N LEU A 63 2.38 10.24 19.17
CA LEU A 63 1.94 10.62 17.82
C LEU A 63 3.00 11.49 17.15
N LYS A 64 3.34 11.13 15.91
CA LYS A 64 4.15 11.94 14.99
C LYS A 64 3.41 12.17 13.70
N GLN A 65 3.84 13.14 12.91
CA GLN A 65 3.26 13.40 11.59
C GLN A 65 4.29 13.15 10.49
N MET A 66 3.81 12.64 9.36
CA MET A 66 4.63 12.35 8.16
C MET A 66 4.89 13.65 7.39
N VAL A 67 5.68 14.55 7.97
CA VAL A 67 6.07 15.81 7.32
C VAL A 67 7.01 15.49 6.14
N ALA A 68 6.72 16.07 4.96
CA ALA A 68 7.47 15.79 3.74
C ALA A 68 7.30 16.92 2.72
N ASN A 69 8.30 17.09 1.87
CA ASN A 69 8.25 18.06 0.76
C ASN A 69 7.52 17.45 -0.45
N THR A 70 7.09 18.33 -1.34
CA THR A 70 6.53 17.92 -2.64
C THR A 70 7.52 17.03 -3.40
N GLY A 71 7.05 15.86 -3.83
CA GLY A 71 7.85 14.89 -4.57
C GLY A 71 8.67 13.92 -3.71
N ASP A 72 8.71 14.07 -2.40
CA ASP A 72 9.31 13.07 -1.51
C ASP A 72 8.57 11.74 -1.60
N LEU A 73 9.26 10.65 -1.32
CA LEU A 73 8.68 9.31 -1.20
C LEU A 73 8.64 8.93 0.28
N VAL A 74 7.45 8.95 0.87
CA VAL A 74 7.23 8.55 2.25
C VAL A 74 6.80 7.10 2.29
N PHE A 75 7.70 6.21 2.73
CA PHE A 75 7.42 4.79 2.89
C PHE A 75 7.02 4.50 4.32
N PHE A 76 5.95 3.75 4.50
CA PHE A 76 5.58 3.23 5.80
C PHE A 76 4.87 1.88 5.70
N TYR A 77 4.95 1.15 6.77
CA TYR A 77 4.31 -0.15 6.92
C TYR A 77 2.81 0.01 7.09
N GLY A 78 2.00 -0.66 6.29
CA GLY A 78 0.55 -0.56 6.41
C GLY A 78 -0.01 -0.97 7.76
N MET A 79 0.77 -1.72 8.55
CA MET A 79 0.39 -2.12 9.91
C MET A 79 0.70 -1.09 10.99
N VAL A 80 1.43 -0.03 10.69
CA VAL A 80 1.63 1.09 11.63
C VAL A 80 0.28 1.76 11.89
N TRP A 81 -0.05 1.96 13.14
CA TRP A 81 -1.24 2.75 13.47
C TRP A 81 -1.06 4.16 12.95
N HIS A 82 -2.00 4.61 12.16
CA HIS A 82 -1.97 5.94 11.56
C HIS A 82 -3.38 6.51 11.50
N CYS A 83 -3.45 7.81 11.39
CA CYS A 83 -4.72 8.53 11.38
C CYS A 83 -4.66 9.78 10.51
N ALA A 84 -5.83 10.22 10.07
CA ALA A 84 -5.97 11.54 9.47
C ALA A 84 -5.75 12.61 10.54
N MET A 85 -5.04 13.67 10.16
CA MET A 85 -4.86 14.86 10.98
C MET A 85 -5.64 16.03 10.36
N PRO A 86 -6.13 16.97 11.18
CA PRO A 86 -6.88 18.11 10.67
C PRO A 86 -5.97 19.02 9.83
N ASN A 87 -6.44 19.40 8.65
CA ASN A 87 -5.83 20.48 7.88
C ASN A 87 -6.33 21.82 8.45
N LYS A 88 -5.42 22.58 9.04
CA LYS A 88 -5.69 23.89 9.65
C LYS A 88 -5.42 25.06 8.69
N THR A 89 -4.98 24.74 7.45
CA THR A 89 -4.72 25.73 6.41
C THR A 89 -5.92 25.93 5.51
N ALA A 90 -5.94 27.00 4.74
CA ALA A 90 -6.95 27.23 3.70
C ALA A 90 -6.66 26.45 2.41
N ASN A 91 -5.50 25.80 2.30
CA ASN A 91 -5.03 25.12 1.09
C ASN A 91 -5.39 23.64 1.10
N LYS A 92 -5.52 23.06 -0.08
CA LYS A 92 -5.64 21.59 -0.24
C LYS A 92 -4.31 20.93 0.12
N ARG A 93 -4.40 19.67 0.55
CA ARG A 93 -3.25 18.80 0.74
C ARG A 93 -3.49 17.51 -0.06
N THR A 94 -2.92 17.47 -1.23
CA THR A 94 -3.06 16.35 -2.16
C THR A 94 -1.83 15.45 -2.10
N GLY A 95 -2.03 14.16 -2.07
CA GLY A 95 -0.97 13.16 -2.15
C GLY A 95 -1.39 11.98 -3.02
N LEU A 96 -0.44 11.42 -3.73
CA LEU A 96 -0.60 10.15 -4.42
C LEU A 96 -0.28 9.02 -3.45
N LEU A 97 -1.22 8.11 -3.26
CA LEU A 97 -1.06 6.91 -2.44
C LEU A 97 -0.81 5.71 -3.34
N ILE A 98 0.25 4.98 -3.07
CA ILE A 98 0.60 3.75 -3.77
C ILE A 98 0.73 2.64 -2.74
N GLU A 99 0.05 1.54 -2.96
CA GLU A 99 0.16 0.38 -2.10
C GLU A 99 0.98 -0.70 -2.79
N LEU A 100 2.08 -1.09 -2.17
CA LEU A 100 2.95 -2.17 -2.63
C LEU A 100 2.56 -3.44 -1.90
N LEU A 101 2.16 -4.44 -2.66
CA LEU A 101 1.65 -5.71 -2.17
C LEU A 101 2.61 -6.86 -2.51
N PRO A 102 2.67 -7.90 -1.68
CA PRO A 102 3.29 -9.17 -2.08
C PRO A 102 2.57 -9.73 -3.31
N LYS A 103 3.30 -10.42 -4.17
CA LYS A 103 2.78 -10.98 -5.43
C LYS A 103 1.59 -11.95 -5.28
N TYR A 104 1.37 -12.48 -4.09
CA TYR A 104 0.26 -13.40 -3.80
C TYR A 104 -1.00 -12.68 -3.29
N VAL A 105 -0.93 -11.36 -3.11
CA VAL A 105 -2.07 -10.53 -2.73
C VAL A 105 -2.61 -9.84 -3.98
N LYS A 106 -3.91 -10.01 -4.23
CA LYS A 106 -4.56 -9.36 -5.36
C LYS A 106 -4.71 -7.86 -5.07
N PRO A 107 -4.32 -6.98 -6.00
CA PRO A 107 -4.60 -5.54 -5.87
C PRO A 107 -6.10 -5.27 -5.77
N LEU A 108 -6.46 -4.19 -5.10
CA LEU A 108 -7.86 -3.72 -5.04
C LEU A 108 -8.33 -3.21 -6.40
N GLU A 109 -7.43 -2.55 -7.13
CA GLU A 109 -7.70 -2.05 -8.47
C GLU A 109 -7.44 -3.14 -9.51
N ASP A 110 -8.37 -3.30 -10.43
CA ASP A 110 -8.23 -4.20 -11.56
C ASP A 110 -7.52 -3.48 -12.73
N PHE A 111 -6.21 -3.35 -12.60
CA PHE A 111 -5.40 -2.72 -13.64
C PHE A 111 -5.46 -3.45 -14.99
N PHE A 112 -5.71 -4.76 -14.96
CA PHE A 112 -5.78 -5.55 -16.19
C PHE A 112 -6.99 -5.15 -17.04
N THR A 113 -8.13 -4.90 -16.41
CA THR A 113 -9.37 -4.53 -17.11
C THR A 113 -9.44 -3.03 -17.43
N HIS A 114 -8.86 -2.18 -16.56
CA HIS A 114 -9.02 -0.73 -16.65
C HIS A 114 -7.94 0.00 -17.43
N LEU A 115 -6.77 -0.64 -17.68
CA LEU A 115 -5.72 -0.02 -18.45
C LEU A 115 -5.86 -0.34 -19.94
N ASP A 116 -5.65 0.68 -20.77
CA ASP A 116 -5.62 0.51 -22.21
C ASP A 116 -4.50 -0.44 -22.64
N LYS A 117 -4.80 -1.27 -23.64
CA LYS A 117 -3.83 -2.19 -24.21
C LYS A 117 -2.58 -1.45 -24.70
N ASP A 118 -2.74 -0.32 -25.35
CA ASP A 118 -1.64 0.50 -25.83
C ASP A 118 -0.75 1.01 -24.70
N PHE A 119 -1.33 1.37 -23.55
CA PHE A 119 -0.55 1.70 -22.36
C PHE A 119 0.26 0.52 -21.87
N ILE A 120 -0.34 -0.66 -21.81
CA ILE A 120 0.33 -1.88 -21.35
C ILE A 120 1.48 -2.24 -22.30
N ASP A 121 1.24 -2.24 -23.61
CA ASP A 121 2.21 -2.66 -24.61
C ASP A 121 3.42 -1.71 -24.71
N ASN A 122 3.19 -0.41 -24.54
CA ASN A 122 4.22 0.62 -24.68
C ASN A 122 5.00 0.92 -23.39
N ASN A 123 4.65 0.30 -22.28
CA ASN A 123 5.36 0.51 -21.02
C ASN A 123 6.44 -0.54 -20.76
N SER A 124 7.43 -0.15 -19.94
CA SER A 124 8.52 -1.03 -19.56
C SER A 124 8.04 -2.27 -18.78
N ASN A 125 8.80 -3.34 -18.85
CA ASN A 125 8.55 -4.54 -18.05
C ASN A 125 8.47 -4.24 -16.54
N ARG A 126 9.21 -3.23 -16.08
CA ARG A 126 9.18 -2.80 -14.69
C ARG A 126 7.83 -2.20 -14.30
N VAL A 127 7.25 -1.36 -15.15
CA VAL A 127 5.90 -0.81 -14.92
C VAL A 127 4.87 -1.93 -14.90
N LYS A 128 4.91 -2.84 -15.87
CA LYS A 128 4.03 -4.01 -15.91
C LYS A 128 4.14 -4.87 -14.64
N GLN A 129 5.36 -5.07 -14.15
CA GLN A 129 5.61 -5.78 -12.90
C GLN A 129 4.97 -5.06 -11.69
N LEU A 130 5.16 -3.73 -11.59
CA LEU A 130 4.61 -2.94 -10.48
C LEU A 130 3.08 -2.95 -10.48
N LEU A 131 2.45 -3.01 -11.63
CA LEU A 131 1.00 -3.10 -11.79
C LEU A 131 0.45 -4.52 -11.62
N GLY A 132 1.31 -5.51 -11.34
CA GLY A 132 0.89 -6.90 -11.17
C GLY A 132 0.55 -7.61 -12.47
N LEU A 133 0.86 -7.02 -13.64
CA LEU A 133 0.53 -7.58 -14.96
C LEU A 133 1.53 -8.67 -15.42
N GLN A 134 2.62 -8.86 -14.70
CA GLN A 134 3.71 -9.78 -15.07
C GLN A 134 3.85 -10.98 -14.11
N TYR A 135 2.78 -11.47 -13.55
CA TYR A 135 2.88 -12.66 -12.71
C TYR A 135 2.08 -13.80 -13.31
N PRO A 136 2.73 -14.66 -14.11
CA PRO A 136 2.14 -15.96 -14.32
C PRO A 136 2.13 -16.69 -12.97
N TYR A 137 0.95 -17.00 -12.46
CA TYR A 137 0.84 -17.98 -11.41
C TYR A 137 1.41 -19.29 -11.96
N PRO A 138 2.31 -19.98 -11.23
CA PRO A 138 2.76 -21.29 -11.68
C PRO A 138 1.52 -22.19 -11.83
N VAL A 139 1.38 -22.78 -13.00
CA VAL A 139 0.36 -23.80 -13.23
C VAL A 139 0.70 -24.98 -12.31
N VAL A 140 -0.29 -25.58 -11.66
CA VAL A 140 -0.11 -26.73 -10.79
C VAL A 140 0.65 -27.81 -11.56
N GLY A 141 1.81 -28.23 -11.07
CA GLY A 141 2.69 -29.20 -11.71
C GLY A 141 3.86 -28.61 -12.51
N GLU A 142 3.95 -27.32 -12.69
CA GLU A 142 5.14 -26.69 -13.24
C GLU A 142 6.17 -26.37 -12.16
N THR A 143 7.42 -26.77 -12.38
CA THR A 143 8.54 -26.36 -11.54
C THR A 143 8.73 -24.85 -11.60
N PHE A 144 8.94 -24.24 -10.47
CA PHE A 144 9.25 -22.81 -10.36
C PHE A 144 10.38 -22.43 -11.29
N LYS A 145 10.09 -21.67 -12.34
CA LYS A 145 11.09 -21.14 -13.27
C LYS A 145 11.52 -19.77 -12.79
N PRO A 146 12.82 -19.52 -12.65
CA PRO A 146 13.33 -18.20 -12.29
C PRO A 146 12.96 -17.14 -13.32
N PHE A 147 12.92 -15.90 -12.89
CA PHE A 147 12.44 -14.69 -13.58
C PHE A 147 12.91 -14.50 -15.06
N SER A 148 14.04 -15.11 -15.46
CA SER A 148 14.59 -15.00 -16.81
C SER A 148 13.71 -15.59 -17.92
N ASN A 149 12.69 -16.37 -17.57
CA ASN A 149 11.81 -17.01 -18.56
C ASN A 149 10.39 -16.40 -18.59
N SER A 150 10.10 -15.37 -17.76
CA SER A 150 8.80 -14.71 -17.77
C SER A 150 8.51 -13.94 -19.07
N GLU A 151 9.55 -13.49 -19.78
CA GLU A 151 9.39 -12.83 -21.07
C GLU A 151 8.73 -13.71 -22.15
N LYS A 152 8.94 -15.03 -22.08
CA LYS A 152 8.33 -15.96 -23.05
C LYS A 152 6.84 -16.21 -22.83
N LEU A 153 6.32 -15.96 -21.63
CA LEU A 153 4.90 -16.15 -21.33
C LEU A 153 4.07 -14.93 -21.73
N LEU A 154 4.66 -13.73 -21.68
CA LEU A 154 3.99 -12.49 -22.09
C LEU A 154 3.76 -12.39 -23.61
N ASN A 155 4.52 -13.13 -24.41
CA ASN A 155 4.34 -13.18 -25.86
C ASN A 155 3.23 -14.15 -26.31
N LYS A 156 2.49 -14.76 -25.36
CA LYS A 156 1.39 -15.67 -25.67
C LYS A 156 0.00 -15.07 -25.43
N PHE A 157 -0.07 -13.87 -24.92
CA PHE A 157 -1.26 -13.06 -24.74
C PHE A 157 -1.07 -11.70 -25.40
#